data_4d63739fd2c44f8b3b8507404ee2eb19
#
_entry.id   4d63739fd2c44f8b3b8507404ee2eb19
#
_cell.length_a   1.000
_cell.length_b   1.000
_cell.length_c   1.000
_cell.angle_alpha   90.00
_cell.angle_beta   90.00
_cell.angle_gamma   90.00
#
_symmetry.space_group_name_H-M   'P 1'
#
loop_
_entity.id
_entity.type
_entity.pdbx_description
1 polymer ?
#
loop_
_entity_poly.entity_id
_entity_poly.type
_entity_poly.pdbx_seq_one_letter_code
_entity_poly.pdbx_strand_id
1 'polypeptide(L)'
;MANIASFALRYSRHNFLAILSVFIFLAGTVSSILLIINTPNTLKASQSHNAHNLKKDASERIYIVPQGSTSRKIGEELVTFGYVRSGLQFELLIDLMGIEGILAAAPHELARNISPSQLAALLTVQPSIPGLVITFPEGLRFEEMATIVEDSGFAKADDFLTAIENSKVPEEFKASFPENTTLQGYLFPDTYEIALDATPEDLVKLMLDTLILRFSTDIILTATKNNLNTHEVLTLASIIEREAVLPSERKMISSVFHNRLRDGTTLGADPTVQYAIAEIIPDSVEIWGWWKPGYEITITDLEIDSPYNTRIYPGLPPGPISNPGLASIIAAVEPDKTDYYFFVRDVCADDNSHLFAITLEEHRTNLSRNEKCQ
;
A
#
# COMPACT_ATOMS: atom_id res chain seq x y z
N MET A 1 -61.65 -59.78 -11.35
CA MET A 1 -60.99 -58.53 -11.18
C MET A 1 -59.63 -58.62 -10.44
N ALA A 2 -59.25 -59.76 -9.86
CA ALA A 2 -57.98 -59.89 -9.09
C ALA A 2 -56.70 -60.06 -9.97
N ASN A 3 -56.82 -60.44 -11.23
CA ASN A 3 -55.64 -60.71 -12.09
C ASN A 3 -55.03 -59.50 -12.81
N ILE A 4 -55.78 -58.41 -12.95
CA ILE A 4 -55.28 -57.22 -13.65
C ILE A 4 -54.45 -56.35 -12.70
N ALA A 5 -54.79 -56.24 -11.42
CA ALA A 5 -54.07 -55.50 -10.42
C ALA A 5 -52.68 -56.12 -10.13
N SER A 6 -52.53 -57.40 -10.13
CA SER A 6 -51.25 -58.08 -9.90
C SER A 6 -50.27 -57.92 -11.08
N PHE A 7 -50.84 -57.87 -12.32
CA PHE A 7 -50.01 -57.61 -13.52
C PHE A 7 -49.48 -56.16 -13.59
N ALA A 8 -50.30 -55.15 -13.26
CA ALA A 8 -49.90 -53.75 -13.24
C ALA A 8 -48.86 -53.49 -12.16
N LEU A 9 -48.98 -54.10 -10.99
CA LEU A 9 -47.99 -53.96 -9.88
C LEU A 9 -46.65 -54.66 -10.22
N ARG A 10 -46.65 -55.76 -10.95
CA ARG A 10 -45.40 -56.42 -11.41
C ARG A 10 -44.74 -55.63 -12.51
N TYR A 11 -45.46 -55.06 -13.44
CA TYR A 11 -44.91 -54.20 -14.51
C TYR A 11 -44.28 -52.88 -13.94
N SER A 12 -44.94 -52.26 -12.99
CA SER A 12 -44.42 -51.08 -12.28
C SER A 12 -43.15 -51.39 -11.49
N ARG A 13 -43.07 -52.54 -10.81
CA ARG A 13 -41.87 -52.93 -10.06
C ARG A 13 -40.68 -53.27 -10.97
N HIS A 14 -40.88 -53.89 -12.12
CA HIS A 14 -39.81 -54.20 -13.09
C HIS A 14 -39.24 -52.87 -13.68
N ASN A 15 -40.11 -51.97 -14.07
CA ASN A 15 -39.68 -50.67 -14.58
C ASN A 15 -38.98 -49.85 -13.53
N PHE A 16 -39.42 -49.82 -12.27
CA PHE A 16 -38.76 -49.17 -11.17
C PHE A 16 -37.36 -49.73 -10.89
N LEU A 17 -37.22 -51.06 -10.87
CA LEU A 17 -35.91 -51.70 -10.69
C LEU A 17 -34.98 -51.47 -11.88
N ALA A 18 -35.49 -51.42 -13.11
CA ALA A 18 -34.71 -51.10 -14.29
C ALA A 18 -34.22 -49.63 -14.26
N ILE A 19 -35.09 -48.70 -13.89
CA ILE A 19 -34.72 -47.29 -13.75
C ILE A 19 -33.70 -47.11 -12.61
N LEU A 20 -33.92 -47.77 -11.48
CA LEU A 20 -32.99 -47.72 -10.34
C LEU A 20 -31.60 -48.29 -10.71
N SER A 21 -31.57 -49.42 -11.48
CA SER A 21 -30.31 -50.01 -11.92
C SER A 21 -29.54 -49.10 -12.90
N VAL A 22 -30.25 -48.38 -13.78
CA VAL A 22 -29.67 -47.38 -14.68
C VAL A 22 -29.09 -46.21 -13.88
N PHE A 23 -29.83 -45.72 -12.86
CA PHE A 23 -29.33 -44.67 -11.98
C PHE A 23 -28.10 -45.09 -11.18
N ILE A 24 -28.08 -46.30 -10.64
CA ILE A 24 -26.91 -46.83 -9.90
C ILE A 24 -25.72 -47.00 -10.84
N PHE A 25 -25.95 -47.48 -12.07
CA PHE A 25 -24.89 -47.62 -13.07
C PHE A 25 -24.33 -46.23 -13.50
N LEU A 26 -25.21 -45.27 -13.77
CA LEU A 26 -24.79 -43.88 -14.09
C LEU A 26 -24.06 -43.21 -12.93
N ALA A 27 -24.56 -43.37 -11.71
CA ALA A 27 -23.88 -42.84 -10.52
C ALA A 27 -22.51 -43.49 -10.30
N GLY A 28 -22.40 -44.80 -10.52
CA GLY A 28 -21.14 -45.56 -10.45
C GLY A 28 -20.13 -45.12 -11.52
N THR A 29 -20.59 -44.90 -12.76
CA THR A 29 -19.72 -44.43 -13.85
C THR A 29 -19.26 -43.01 -13.63
N VAL A 30 -20.13 -42.09 -13.19
CA VAL A 30 -19.76 -40.70 -12.84
C VAL A 30 -18.77 -40.71 -11.69
N SER A 31 -19.00 -41.48 -10.64
CA SER A 31 -18.08 -41.59 -9.50
C SER A 31 -16.72 -42.15 -9.92
N SER A 32 -16.69 -43.14 -10.81
CA SER A 32 -15.43 -43.71 -11.33
C SER A 32 -14.67 -42.75 -12.23
N ILE A 33 -15.38 -41.96 -13.06
CA ILE A 33 -14.79 -40.92 -13.89
C ILE A 33 -14.20 -39.84 -13.01
N LEU A 34 -14.91 -39.33 -11.98
CA LEU A 34 -14.43 -38.37 -11.03
C LEU A 34 -13.19 -38.87 -10.28
N LEU A 35 -13.15 -40.14 -9.88
CA LEU A 35 -12.00 -40.74 -9.23
C LEU A 35 -10.78 -40.77 -10.17
N ILE A 36 -10.96 -41.14 -11.44
CA ILE A 36 -9.88 -41.20 -12.44
C ILE A 36 -9.33 -39.78 -12.75
N ILE A 37 -10.21 -38.78 -12.87
CA ILE A 37 -9.83 -37.42 -13.17
C ILE A 37 -9.05 -36.79 -11.97
N ASN A 38 -9.44 -37.17 -10.75
CA ASN A 38 -8.91 -36.57 -9.53
C ASN A 38 -7.73 -37.33 -8.90
N THR A 39 -7.26 -38.42 -9.50
CA THR A 39 -6.04 -39.08 -8.97
C THR A 39 -4.78 -38.29 -9.24
N PRO A 40 -3.94 -38.06 -8.24
CA PRO A 40 -2.67 -37.35 -8.42
C PRO A 40 -1.78 -38.04 -9.44
N ASN A 41 -1.00 -37.28 -10.18
CA ASN A 41 -0.06 -37.82 -11.18
C ASN A 41 1.28 -38.26 -10.51
N THR A 42 1.24 -39.33 -9.76
CA THR A 42 2.40 -39.86 -9.02
C THR A 42 3.47 -40.53 -9.89
N LEU A 43 3.18 -40.79 -11.17
CA LEU A 43 4.03 -41.67 -12.02
C LEU A 43 5.12 -40.92 -12.81
N LYS A 44 5.10 -39.59 -12.91
CA LYS A 44 6.09 -38.84 -13.69
C LYS A 44 7.21 -38.17 -12.86
N ALA A 45 7.19 -38.31 -11.54
CA ALA A 45 8.24 -37.75 -10.71
C ALA A 45 9.61 -38.51 -10.83
N SER A 46 9.62 -39.70 -11.46
CA SER A 46 10.83 -40.54 -11.55
C SER A 46 11.59 -40.48 -12.89
N GLN A 47 11.11 -39.77 -13.91
CA GLN A 47 11.74 -39.79 -15.24
C GLN A 47 12.31 -38.46 -15.76
N SER A 48 12.37 -37.41 -14.95
CA SER A 48 13.08 -36.18 -15.34
C SER A 48 14.50 -36.18 -14.77
N HIS A 49 15.36 -37.03 -15.26
CA HIS A 49 16.79 -37.10 -14.94
C HIS A 49 17.63 -36.29 -15.93
N ASN A 50 17.27 -35.11 -16.32
CA ASN A 50 18.15 -34.19 -17.03
C ASN A 50 17.70 -32.74 -16.85
N ALA A 51 17.89 -32.21 -15.66
CA ALA A 51 17.98 -30.76 -15.45
C ALA A 51 19.16 -30.51 -14.50
N HIS A 52 20.34 -30.40 -15.07
CA HIS A 52 21.53 -29.89 -14.37
C HIS A 52 21.27 -28.45 -13.98
N ASN A 53 21.45 -28.16 -12.68
CA ASN A 53 21.47 -26.86 -12.00
C ASN A 53 20.13 -26.29 -11.50
N LEU A 54 19.51 -27.01 -10.54
CA LEU A 54 18.71 -26.34 -9.51
C LEU A 54 18.96 -27.05 -8.18
N LYS A 55 19.98 -26.58 -7.48
CA LYS A 55 20.15 -26.82 -6.06
C LYS A 55 19.23 -25.87 -5.31
N LYS A 56 18.05 -26.36 -4.90
CA LYS A 56 17.34 -26.03 -3.67
C LYS A 56 16.20 -27.03 -3.54
N ASP A 57 15.92 -27.40 -2.32
CA ASP A 57 14.86 -28.34 -1.92
C ASP A 57 13.53 -27.96 -2.62
N ALA A 58 13.26 -28.57 -3.78
CA ALA A 58 12.17 -28.18 -4.65
C ALA A 58 10.91 -28.96 -4.28
N SER A 59 10.38 -28.73 -3.08
CA SER A 59 9.09 -29.27 -2.66
C SER A 59 7.91 -28.48 -3.24
N GLU A 60 8.12 -27.22 -3.63
CA GLU A 60 7.10 -26.31 -4.13
C GLU A 60 7.58 -25.62 -5.42
N ARG A 61 6.64 -25.35 -6.32
CA ARG A 61 6.89 -24.59 -7.55
C ARG A 61 5.85 -23.49 -7.68
N ILE A 62 6.28 -22.31 -8.09
CA ILE A 62 5.38 -21.22 -8.43
C ILE A 62 4.89 -21.44 -9.87
N TYR A 63 3.56 -21.45 -10.05
CA TYR A 63 2.90 -21.45 -11.35
C TYR A 63 2.11 -20.16 -11.52
N ILE A 64 2.40 -19.41 -12.56
CA ILE A 64 1.70 -18.16 -12.87
C ILE A 64 0.58 -18.48 -13.85
N VAL A 65 -0.66 -18.25 -13.45
CA VAL A 65 -1.83 -18.35 -14.34
C VAL A 65 -1.85 -17.11 -15.24
N PRO A 66 -1.65 -17.26 -16.58
CA PRO A 66 -1.65 -16.11 -17.46
C PRO A 66 -3.05 -15.47 -17.56
N GLN A 67 -3.10 -14.14 -17.60
CA GLN A 67 -4.36 -13.41 -17.74
C GLN A 67 -5.09 -13.78 -19.04
N GLY A 68 -6.39 -14.08 -18.96
CA GLY A 68 -7.21 -14.45 -20.09
C GLY A 68 -6.98 -15.87 -20.64
N SER A 69 -6.24 -16.73 -19.92
CA SER A 69 -6.06 -18.14 -20.31
C SER A 69 -7.32 -18.95 -20.07
N THR A 70 -7.63 -19.86 -21.00
CA THR A 70 -8.72 -20.83 -20.83
C THR A 70 -8.29 -21.94 -19.89
N SER A 71 -9.26 -22.59 -19.21
CA SER A 71 -9.03 -23.78 -18.36
C SER A 71 -8.31 -24.91 -19.11
N ARG A 72 -8.57 -25.06 -20.40
CA ARG A 72 -7.85 -25.99 -21.28
C ARG A 72 -6.37 -25.68 -21.39
N LYS A 73 -6.02 -24.42 -21.68
CA LYS A 73 -4.63 -23.97 -21.84
C LYS A 73 -3.86 -24.10 -20.52
N ILE A 74 -4.49 -23.68 -19.42
CA ILE A 74 -3.93 -23.87 -18.07
C ILE A 74 -3.65 -25.35 -17.81
N GLY A 75 -4.63 -26.23 -18.12
CA GLY A 75 -4.47 -27.67 -17.97
C GLY A 75 -3.32 -28.26 -18.81
N GLU A 76 -3.10 -27.80 -20.03
CA GLU A 76 -1.99 -28.23 -20.90
C GLU A 76 -0.63 -27.82 -20.33
N GLU A 77 -0.51 -26.62 -19.78
CA GLU A 77 0.68 -26.16 -19.07
C GLU A 77 0.94 -26.98 -17.81
N LEU A 78 -0.09 -27.25 -17.02
CA LEU A 78 -0.01 -28.10 -15.83
C LEU A 78 0.38 -29.56 -16.14
N VAL A 79 0.04 -30.07 -17.35
CA VAL A 79 0.57 -31.36 -17.85
C VAL A 79 2.09 -31.29 -18.03
N THR A 80 2.60 -30.21 -18.61
CA THR A 80 4.03 -30.00 -18.82
C THR A 80 4.81 -30.00 -17.51
N PHE A 81 4.22 -29.42 -16.44
CA PHE A 81 4.79 -29.43 -15.09
C PHE A 81 4.52 -30.72 -14.31
N GLY A 82 3.71 -31.65 -14.83
CA GLY A 82 3.44 -32.94 -14.22
C GLY A 82 2.38 -32.94 -13.13
N TYR A 83 1.56 -31.90 -13.00
CA TYR A 83 0.49 -31.79 -11.99
C TYR A 83 -0.78 -32.49 -12.40
N VAL A 84 -1.12 -32.50 -13.69
CA VAL A 84 -2.28 -33.19 -14.24
C VAL A 84 -1.87 -34.10 -15.39
N ARG A 85 -2.75 -35.05 -15.78
CA ARG A 85 -2.47 -36.05 -16.85
C ARG A 85 -2.84 -35.54 -18.22
N SER A 86 -3.84 -34.66 -18.30
CA SER A 86 -4.41 -34.17 -19.56
C SER A 86 -5.07 -32.82 -19.33
N GLY A 87 -4.83 -31.84 -20.23
CA GLY A 87 -5.53 -30.58 -20.23
C GLY A 87 -7.03 -30.68 -20.35
N LEU A 88 -7.50 -31.66 -21.18
CA LEU A 88 -8.93 -31.96 -21.31
C LEU A 88 -9.58 -32.46 -20.01
N GLN A 89 -8.84 -33.31 -19.25
CA GLN A 89 -9.34 -33.79 -17.96
C GLN A 89 -9.41 -32.66 -16.93
N PHE A 90 -8.46 -31.74 -16.96
CA PHE A 90 -8.47 -30.60 -16.09
C PHE A 90 -9.61 -29.63 -16.43
N GLU A 91 -9.81 -29.31 -17.70
CA GLU A 91 -10.95 -28.51 -18.18
C GLU A 91 -12.30 -29.12 -17.73
N LEU A 92 -12.50 -30.43 -17.96
CA LEU A 92 -13.73 -31.12 -17.53
C LEU A 92 -13.91 -31.07 -16.00
N LEU A 93 -12.84 -31.15 -15.24
CA LEU A 93 -12.89 -30.99 -13.77
C LEU A 93 -13.33 -29.59 -13.36
N ILE A 94 -12.79 -28.53 -14.00
CA ILE A 94 -13.16 -27.13 -13.77
C ILE A 94 -14.65 -26.92 -14.06
N ASP A 95 -15.14 -27.45 -15.18
CA ASP A 95 -16.56 -27.39 -15.59
C ASP A 95 -17.46 -28.08 -14.56
N LEU A 96 -17.08 -29.31 -14.13
CA LEU A 96 -17.82 -30.06 -13.12
C LEU A 96 -17.84 -29.37 -11.74
N MET A 97 -16.81 -28.63 -11.39
CA MET A 97 -16.74 -27.85 -10.16
C MET A 97 -17.50 -26.52 -10.27
N GLY A 98 -17.90 -26.09 -11.47
CA GLY A 98 -18.58 -24.83 -11.71
C GLY A 98 -17.71 -23.60 -11.45
N ILE A 99 -16.39 -23.73 -11.60
CA ILE A 99 -15.41 -22.68 -11.30
C ILE A 99 -14.77 -22.12 -12.59
N GLU A 100 -15.40 -22.35 -13.74
CA GLU A 100 -14.99 -21.75 -14.99
C GLU A 100 -15.07 -20.23 -14.90
N GLY A 101 -14.00 -19.55 -15.31
CA GLY A 101 -13.92 -18.07 -15.30
C GLY A 101 -13.56 -17.43 -13.95
N ILE A 102 -13.39 -18.19 -12.87
CA ILE A 102 -12.93 -17.67 -11.56
C ILE A 102 -11.51 -18.12 -11.21
N LEU A 103 -10.77 -18.73 -12.17
CA LEU A 103 -9.35 -19.02 -11.98
C LEU A 103 -8.58 -17.70 -11.91
N ALA A 104 -7.88 -17.48 -10.78
CA ALA A 104 -7.16 -16.24 -10.52
C ALA A 104 -5.90 -16.14 -11.39
N ALA A 105 -5.82 -15.09 -12.21
CA ALA A 105 -4.62 -14.76 -12.97
C ALA A 105 -3.55 -14.22 -12.02
N ALA A 106 -2.84 -15.11 -11.35
CA ALA A 106 -1.88 -14.80 -10.31
C ALA A 106 -0.83 -15.93 -10.22
N PRO A 107 0.31 -15.70 -9.57
CA PRO A 107 1.25 -16.76 -9.22
C PRO A 107 0.70 -17.60 -8.06
N HIS A 108 0.78 -18.92 -8.17
CA HIS A 108 0.30 -19.89 -7.17
C HIS A 108 1.43 -20.84 -6.77
N GLU A 109 1.65 -21.04 -5.48
CA GLU A 109 2.56 -22.06 -4.98
C GLU A 109 1.91 -23.44 -5.10
N LEU A 110 2.51 -24.32 -5.89
CA LEU A 110 1.98 -25.65 -6.14
C LEU A 110 2.81 -26.71 -5.42
N ALA A 111 2.24 -27.32 -4.39
CA ALA A 111 2.86 -28.44 -3.69
C ALA A 111 2.93 -29.68 -4.59
N ARG A 112 4.00 -30.49 -4.44
CA ARG A 112 4.05 -31.82 -5.06
C ARG A 112 2.96 -32.69 -4.45
N ASN A 113 2.36 -33.56 -5.23
CA ASN A 113 1.31 -34.48 -4.81
C ASN A 113 -0.07 -33.84 -4.48
N ILE A 114 -0.31 -32.61 -4.92
CA ILE A 114 -1.63 -32.01 -4.86
C ILE A 114 -2.59 -32.77 -5.81
N SER A 115 -3.81 -33.05 -5.35
CA SER A 115 -4.82 -33.65 -6.24
C SER A 115 -5.35 -32.61 -7.25
N PRO A 116 -5.82 -33.04 -8.44
CA PRO A 116 -6.37 -32.11 -9.43
C PRO A 116 -7.51 -31.23 -8.90
N SER A 117 -8.35 -31.71 -8.00
CA SER A 117 -9.43 -30.91 -7.39
C SER A 117 -8.92 -29.91 -6.37
N GLN A 118 -7.92 -30.27 -5.58
CA GLN A 118 -7.26 -29.32 -4.68
C GLN A 118 -6.49 -28.26 -5.47
N LEU A 119 -5.82 -28.68 -6.57
CA LEU A 119 -5.16 -27.76 -7.48
C LEU A 119 -6.15 -26.78 -8.12
N ALA A 120 -7.28 -27.28 -8.62
CA ALA A 120 -8.34 -26.45 -9.19
C ALA A 120 -8.87 -25.43 -8.17
N ALA A 121 -9.13 -25.87 -6.94
CA ALA A 121 -9.57 -24.99 -5.86
C ALA A 121 -8.49 -23.95 -5.48
N LEU A 122 -7.22 -24.36 -5.43
CA LEU A 122 -6.10 -23.44 -5.15
C LEU A 122 -6.00 -22.34 -6.21
N LEU A 123 -6.20 -22.66 -7.48
CA LEU A 123 -6.14 -21.70 -8.58
C LEU A 123 -7.33 -20.72 -8.62
N THR A 124 -8.38 -20.92 -7.82
CA THR A 124 -9.49 -19.95 -7.66
C THR A 124 -9.25 -18.95 -6.54
N VAL A 125 -8.32 -19.23 -5.64
CA VAL A 125 -7.96 -18.31 -4.56
C VAL A 125 -6.91 -17.37 -5.13
N GLN A 126 -7.12 -16.04 -5.00
CA GLN A 126 -5.98 -15.14 -5.19
C GLN A 126 -4.96 -15.49 -4.10
N PRO A 127 -3.80 -16.04 -4.47
CA PRO A 127 -2.80 -16.34 -3.46
C PRO A 127 -2.31 -15.03 -2.89
N SER A 128 -2.32 -14.90 -1.60
CA SER A 128 -1.33 -14.06 -0.96
C SER A 128 0.01 -14.78 -1.15
N ILE A 129 0.69 -14.57 -2.28
CA ILE A 129 2.12 -14.79 -2.28
C ILE A 129 2.62 -13.88 -1.19
N PRO A 130 3.47 -14.34 -0.27
CA PRO A 130 4.13 -13.42 0.62
C PRO A 130 4.86 -12.42 -0.27
N GLY A 131 4.21 -11.30 -0.54
CA GLY A 131 4.83 -10.17 -1.18
C GLY A 131 5.90 -9.66 -0.24
N LEU A 132 6.89 -8.96 -0.76
CA LEU A 132 7.77 -8.19 0.09
C LEU A 132 6.92 -7.14 0.80
N VAL A 133 6.95 -7.13 2.12
CA VAL A 133 6.23 -6.13 2.92
C VAL A 133 7.20 -5.01 3.26
N ILE A 134 6.88 -3.79 2.80
CA ILE A 134 7.68 -2.60 3.11
C ILE A 134 6.79 -1.60 3.85
N THR A 135 7.27 -1.12 5.00
CA THR A 135 6.57 -0.11 5.80
C THR A 135 7.30 1.23 5.70
N PHE A 136 6.58 2.27 5.33
CA PHE A 136 7.06 3.64 5.30
C PHE A 136 6.43 4.43 6.45
N PRO A 137 7.21 4.83 7.46
CA PRO A 137 6.75 5.76 8.49
C PRO A 137 6.28 7.09 7.92
N GLU A 138 5.35 7.74 8.63
CA GLU A 138 4.89 9.09 8.31
C GLU A 138 6.01 10.11 8.48
N GLY A 139 5.99 11.20 7.71
CA GLY A 139 6.92 12.32 7.83
C GLY A 139 8.30 12.12 7.17
N LEU A 140 8.48 11.06 6.39
CA LEU A 140 9.71 10.83 5.61
C LEU A 140 9.75 11.67 4.32
N ARG A 141 10.95 12.04 3.92
CA ARG A 141 11.24 12.51 2.57
C ARG A 141 11.32 11.32 1.61
N PHE A 142 11.19 11.54 0.31
CA PHE A 142 11.30 10.43 -0.65
C PHE A 142 12.72 9.83 -0.68
N GLU A 143 13.77 10.58 -0.34
CA GLU A 143 15.14 10.06 -0.24
C GLU A 143 15.30 9.10 0.95
N GLU A 144 14.62 9.38 2.06
CA GLU A 144 14.58 8.46 3.22
C GLU A 144 13.76 7.20 2.87
N MET A 145 12.66 7.36 2.11
CA MET A 145 11.90 6.22 1.59
C MET A 145 12.74 5.36 0.64
N ALA A 146 13.57 5.98 -0.21
CA ALA A 146 14.48 5.27 -1.10
C ALA A 146 15.49 4.40 -0.34
N THR A 147 16.00 4.88 0.80
CA THR A 147 16.85 4.08 1.68
C THR A 147 16.10 2.87 2.23
N ILE A 148 14.84 3.03 2.66
CA ILE A 148 14.01 1.89 3.13
C ILE A 148 13.77 0.86 2.01
N VAL A 149 13.54 1.33 0.77
CA VAL A 149 13.39 0.46 -0.41
C VAL A 149 14.64 -0.38 -0.63
N GLU A 150 15.83 0.23 -0.54
CA GLU A 150 17.10 -0.48 -0.72
C GLU A 150 17.38 -1.45 0.44
N ASP A 151 17.17 -1.04 1.67
CA ASP A 151 17.34 -1.87 2.87
C ASP A 151 16.39 -3.08 2.87
N SER A 152 15.20 -2.94 2.28
CA SER A 152 14.25 -4.04 2.11
C SER A 152 14.70 -5.10 1.09
N GLY A 153 15.67 -4.76 0.23
CA GLY A 153 16.12 -5.59 -0.88
C GLY A 153 15.18 -5.60 -2.09
N PHE A 154 14.19 -4.71 -2.13
CA PHE A 154 13.24 -4.61 -3.25
C PHE A 154 13.91 -4.03 -4.51
N ALA A 155 14.53 -2.86 -4.37
CA ALA A 155 15.23 -2.18 -5.45
C ALA A 155 16.37 -1.33 -4.89
N LYS A 156 17.22 -0.77 -5.75
CA LYS A 156 18.19 0.24 -5.34
C LYS A 156 17.50 1.57 -5.07
N ALA A 157 18.07 2.36 -4.17
CA ALA A 157 17.57 3.71 -3.87
C ALA A 157 17.45 4.57 -5.13
N ASP A 158 18.48 4.59 -5.98
CA ASP A 158 18.51 5.35 -7.23
C ASP A 158 17.42 4.92 -8.22
N ASP A 159 17.09 3.62 -8.30
CA ASP A 159 16.04 3.12 -9.18
C ASP A 159 14.67 3.62 -8.71
N PHE A 160 14.43 3.64 -7.40
CA PHE A 160 13.20 4.17 -6.81
C PHE A 160 13.08 5.69 -7.00
N LEU A 161 14.15 6.45 -6.78
CA LEU A 161 14.17 7.89 -7.04
C LEU A 161 13.90 8.20 -8.50
N THR A 162 14.50 7.45 -9.43
CA THR A 162 14.25 7.55 -10.87
C THR A 162 12.79 7.24 -11.22
N ALA A 163 12.19 6.23 -10.57
CA ALA A 163 10.78 5.92 -10.75
C ALA A 163 9.87 7.07 -10.29
N ILE A 164 10.22 7.76 -9.18
CA ILE A 164 9.49 8.96 -8.72
C ILE A 164 9.59 10.09 -9.75
N GLU A 165 10.79 10.38 -10.25
CA GLU A 165 11.03 11.45 -11.24
C GLU A 165 10.27 11.22 -12.55
N ASN A 166 10.16 9.97 -13.00
CA ASN A 166 9.46 9.58 -14.22
C ASN A 166 7.94 9.45 -14.03
N SER A 167 7.47 9.45 -12.80
CA SER A 167 6.05 9.28 -12.48
C SER A 167 5.25 10.53 -12.79
N LYS A 168 4.03 10.32 -13.28
CA LYS A 168 3.09 11.41 -13.55
C LYS A 168 2.23 11.67 -12.32
N VAL A 169 1.97 12.95 -12.10
CA VAL A 169 0.96 13.36 -11.11
C VAL A 169 -0.39 12.77 -11.51
N PRO A 170 -1.12 12.12 -10.57
CA PRO A 170 -2.47 11.66 -10.80
C PRO A 170 -3.41 12.78 -11.28
N GLU A 171 -4.36 12.46 -12.16
CA GLU A 171 -5.30 13.45 -12.71
C GLU A 171 -6.10 14.16 -11.62
N GLU A 172 -6.39 13.47 -10.49
CA GLU A 172 -7.09 14.00 -9.33
C GLU A 172 -6.37 15.20 -8.69
N PHE A 173 -5.05 15.22 -8.75
CA PHE A 173 -4.23 16.28 -8.16
C PHE A 173 -3.69 17.29 -9.16
N LYS A 174 -3.80 17.00 -10.46
CA LYS A 174 -3.19 17.77 -11.53
C LYS A 174 -3.60 19.25 -11.56
N ALA A 175 -4.87 19.54 -11.23
CA ALA A 175 -5.38 20.91 -11.24
C ALA A 175 -4.71 21.81 -10.18
N SER A 176 -4.18 21.23 -9.10
CA SER A 176 -3.53 21.97 -8.01
C SER A 176 -2.02 21.78 -7.95
N PHE A 177 -1.46 20.90 -8.80
CA PHE A 177 -0.04 20.60 -8.81
C PHE A 177 0.75 21.69 -9.56
N PRO A 178 1.66 22.41 -8.91
CA PRO A 178 2.43 23.48 -9.57
C PRO A 178 3.39 22.93 -10.62
N GLU A 179 3.66 23.71 -11.66
CA GLU A 179 4.74 23.40 -12.60
C GLU A 179 6.10 23.37 -11.90
N ASN A 180 6.99 22.48 -12.31
CA ASN A 180 8.34 22.31 -11.77
C ASN A 180 8.39 21.91 -10.28
N THR A 181 7.37 21.22 -9.79
CA THR A 181 7.33 20.67 -8.42
C THR A 181 7.60 19.16 -8.47
N THR A 182 8.20 18.61 -7.41
CA THR A 182 8.43 17.17 -7.24
C THR A 182 7.20 16.48 -6.62
N LEU A 183 7.18 15.16 -6.63
CA LEU A 183 6.17 14.35 -5.95
C LEU A 183 6.39 14.25 -4.42
N GLN A 184 7.25 15.10 -3.83
CA GLN A 184 7.41 15.18 -2.38
C GLN A 184 6.06 15.47 -1.71
N GLY A 185 5.69 14.66 -0.73
CA GLY A 185 4.41 14.75 -0.03
C GLY A 185 3.25 14.01 -0.69
N TYR A 186 3.47 13.41 -1.87
CA TYR A 186 2.44 12.66 -2.61
C TYR A 186 2.57 11.14 -2.50
N LEU A 187 3.68 10.63 -1.95
CA LEU A 187 3.88 9.20 -1.72
C LEU A 187 3.32 8.84 -0.34
N PHE A 188 2.07 8.34 -0.30
CA PHE A 188 1.40 8.11 0.98
C PHE A 188 2.16 7.08 1.84
N PRO A 189 2.49 7.41 3.11
CA PRO A 189 3.15 6.48 4.02
C PRO A 189 2.16 5.42 4.53
N ASP A 190 2.46 4.15 4.28
CA ASP A 190 1.66 3.00 4.72
C ASP A 190 2.56 1.74 4.73
N THR A 191 1.98 0.61 5.06
CA THR A 191 2.60 -0.70 4.87
C THR A 191 2.11 -1.30 3.56
N TYR A 192 3.02 -1.55 2.63
CA TYR A 192 2.73 -2.06 1.29
C TYR A 192 3.19 -3.50 1.15
N GLU A 193 2.30 -4.35 0.68
CA GLU A 193 2.62 -5.68 0.21
C GLU A 193 2.83 -5.62 -1.30
N ILE A 194 4.04 -5.94 -1.75
CA ILE A 194 4.49 -5.76 -3.13
C ILE A 194 4.77 -7.13 -3.73
N ALA A 195 4.27 -7.39 -4.93
CA ALA A 195 4.56 -8.61 -5.65
C ALA A 195 6.07 -8.76 -5.91
N LEU A 196 6.57 -10.00 -5.91
CA LEU A 196 8.01 -10.27 -6.10
C LEU A 196 8.56 -9.87 -7.46
N ASP A 197 7.69 -9.67 -8.46
CA ASP A 197 8.01 -9.25 -9.82
C ASP A 197 7.63 -7.79 -10.09
N ALA A 198 7.19 -7.05 -9.06
CA ALA A 198 6.87 -5.64 -9.19
C ALA A 198 8.11 -4.79 -9.43
N THR A 199 7.93 -3.68 -10.11
CA THR A 199 8.97 -2.68 -10.38
C THR A 199 8.90 -1.51 -9.38
N PRO A 200 9.94 -0.67 -9.27
CA PRO A 200 9.88 0.57 -8.49
C PRO A 200 8.73 1.48 -8.92
N GLU A 201 8.39 1.52 -10.21
CA GLU A 201 7.28 2.30 -10.77
C GLU A 201 5.92 1.78 -10.26
N ASP A 202 5.78 0.45 -10.09
CA ASP A 202 4.57 -0.16 -9.53
C ASP A 202 4.39 0.26 -8.07
N LEU A 203 5.46 0.30 -7.28
CA LEU A 203 5.44 0.78 -5.90
C LEU A 203 5.06 2.26 -5.83
N VAL A 204 5.72 3.13 -6.62
CA VAL A 204 5.39 4.57 -6.66
C VAL A 204 3.93 4.76 -7.05
N LYS A 205 3.45 4.05 -8.07
CA LYS A 205 2.05 4.10 -8.47
C LYS A 205 1.11 3.68 -7.34
N LEU A 206 1.43 2.60 -6.63
CA LEU A 206 0.63 2.12 -5.50
C LEU A 206 0.56 3.15 -4.36
N MET A 207 1.66 3.86 -4.08
CA MET A 207 1.72 4.93 -3.07
C MET A 207 0.87 6.13 -3.48
N LEU A 208 0.90 6.52 -4.76
CA LEU A 208 0.06 7.58 -5.32
C LEU A 208 -1.43 7.20 -5.31
N ASP A 209 -1.77 5.99 -5.75
CA ASP A 209 -3.14 5.47 -5.73
C ASP A 209 -3.68 5.41 -4.29
N THR A 210 -2.83 5.06 -3.33
CA THR A 210 -3.19 5.05 -1.90
C THR A 210 -3.49 6.47 -1.40
N LEU A 211 -2.70 7.47 -1.79
CA LEU A 211 -3.00 8.86 -1.46
C LEU A 211 -4.37 9.28 -2.01
N ILE A 212 -4.69 8.96 -3.27
CA ILE A 212 -6.00 9.27 -3.87
C ILE A 212 -7.13 8.65 -3.04
N LEU A 213 -6.97 7.39 -2.65
CA LEU A 213 -7.95 6.68 -1.82
C LEU A 213 -8.14 7.32 -0.43
N ARG A 214 -7.04 7.77 0.20
CA ARG A 214 -7.04 8.40 1.52
C ARG A 214 -7.52 9.86 1.48
N PHE A 215 -7.33 10.54 0.35
CA PHE A 215 -7.73 11.94 0.16
C PHE A 215 -9.22 12.02 -0.23
N SER A 216 -10.09 11.75 0.74
CA SER A 216 -11.53 11.60 0.53
C SER A 216 -12.21 12.88 0.03
N THR A 217 -13.41 12.74 -0.55
CA THR A 217 -14.23 13.88 -0.96
C THR A 217 -14.49 14.86 0.19
N ASP A 218 -14.64 14.38 1.41
CA ASP A 218 -14.87 15.22 2.59
C ASP A 218 -13.65 16.09 2.91
N ILE A 219 -12.44 15.55 2.75
CA ILE A 219 -11.18 16.31 2.89
C ILE A 219 -11.14 17.43 1.84
N ILE A 220 -11.43 17.11 0.57
CA ILE A 220 -11.45 18.11 -0.54
C ILE A 220 -12.46 19.21 -0.27
N LEU A 221 -13.67 18.86 0.15
CA LEU A 221 -14.72 19.84 0.44
C LEU A 221 -14.36 20.73 1.63
N THR A 222 -13.70 20.16 2.65
CA THR A 222 -13.28 20.91 3.84
C THR A 222 -12.09 21.82 3.52
N ALA A 223 -11.13 21.35 2.72
CA ALA A 223 -10.02 22.15 2.20
C ALA A 223 -10.53 23.39 1.44
N THR A 224 -11.49 23.19 0.52
CA THR A 224 -12.09 24.28 -0.26
C THR A 224 -12.76 25.33 0.63
N LYS A 225 -13.44 24.92 1.72
CA LYS A 225 -14.02 25.87 2.71
C LYS A 225 -12.97 26.71 3.42
N ASN A 226 -11.77 26.19 3.56
CA ASN A 226 -10.62 26.88 4.16
C ASN A 226 -9.76 27.61 3.11
N ASN A 227 -10.21 27.69 1.85
CA ASN A 227 -9.50 28.25 0.71
C ASN A 227 -8.13 27.60 0.46
N LEU A 228 -8.03 26.29 0.70
CA LEU A 228 -6.86 25.49 0.39
C LEU A 228 -7.15 24.55 -0.78
N ASN A 229 -6.23 24.47 -1.73
CA ASN A 229 -6.20 23.40 -2.73
C ASN A 229 -5.46 22.17 -2.22
N THR A 230 -5.48 21.08 -2.96
CA THR A 230 -4.86 19.79 -2.55
C THR A 230 -3.35 19.92 -2.28
N HIS A 231 -2.64 20.67 -3.13
CA HIS A 231 -1.21 20.88 -2.95
C HIS A 231 -0.90 21.65 -1.65
N GLU A 232 -1.65 22.69 -1.37
CA GLU A 232 -1.54 23.48 -0.15
C GLU A 232 -1.90 22.68 1.09
N VAL A 233 -2.88 21.79 1.01
CA VAL A 233 -3.22 20.86 2.11
C VAL A 233 -2.05 19.94 2.40
N LEU A 234 -1.47 19.28 1.38
CA LEU A 234 -0.31 18.39 1.57
C LEU A 234 0.91 19.16 2.08
N THR A 235 1.12 20.38 1.60
CA THR A 235 2.20 21.26 2.06
C THR A 235 2.05 21.56 3.55
N LEU A 236 0.87 22.04 3.98
CA LEU A 236 0.59 22.32 5.38
C LEU A 236 0.65 21.07 6.24
N ALA A 237 0.08 19.95 5.76
CA ALA A 237 0.11 18.67 6.45
C ALA A 237 1.53 18.16 6.69
N SER A 238 2.43 18.34 5.72
CA SER A 238 3.83 17.93 5.85
C SER A 238 4.58 18.72 6.93
N ILE A 239 4.22 20.00 7.11
CA ILE A 239 4.79 20.84 8.18
C ILE A 239 4.23 20.42 9.54
N ILE A 240 2.91 20.20 9.63
CA ILE A 240 2.25 19.74 10.86
C ILE A 240 2.82 18.38 11.28
N GLU A 241 3.04 17.45 10.33
CA GLU A 241 3.62 16.13 10.60
C GLU A 241 4.98 16.21 11.26
N ARG A 242 5.80 17.17 10.85
CA ARG A 242 7.15 17.36 11.38
C ARG A 242 7.21 18.17 12.67
N GLU A 243 6.16 18.94 12.97
CA GLU A 243 6.07 19.74 14.21
C GLU A 243 5.40 18.96 15.35
N ALA A 244 4.34 18.20 15.04
CA ALA A 244 3.50 17.58 16.06
C ALA A 244 4.10 16.28 16.59
N VAL A 245 4.67 16.31 17.78
CA VAL A 245 5.13 15.10 18.48
C VAL A 245 3.93 14.33 19.05
N LEU A 246 2.99 15.03 19.70
CA LEU A 246 1.79 14.44 20.26
C LEU A 246 0.62 14.46 19.26
N PRO A 247 0.00 13.30 18.96
CA PRO A 247 -1.15 13.24 18.07
C PRO A 247 -2.30 14.16 18.47
N SER A 248 -2.51 14.38 19.77
CA SER A 248 -3.54 15.25 20.32
C SER A 248 -3.34 16.74 20.02
N GLU A 249 -2.15 17.16 19.69
CA GLU A 249 -1.81 18.58 19.43
C GLU A 249 -1.83 18.96 17.95
N ARG A 250 -1.94 18.00 17.02
CA ARG A 250 -1.91 18.26 15.57
C ARG A 250 -2.90 19.34 15.14
N LYS A 251 -4.16 19.26 15.59
CA LYS A 251 -5.20 20.25 15.24
C LYS A 251 -4.96 21.61 15.88
N MET A 252 -4.35 21.64 17.04
CA MET A 252 -3.98 22.87 17.75
C MET A 252 -2.81 23.57 17.07
N ILE A 253 -1.75 22.83 16.70
CA ILE A 253 -0.63 23.32 15.89
C ILE A 253 -1.14 23.81 14.52
N SER A 254 -2.03 23.06 13.89
CA SER A 254 -2.69 23.48 12.63
C SER A 254 -3.41 24.81 12.81
N SER A 255 -4.12 25.04 13.93
CA SER A 255 -4.81 26.30 14.17
C SER A 255 -3.87 27.49 14.25
N VAL A 256 -2.67 27.33 14.82
CA VAL A 256 -1.62 28.36 14.83
C VAL A 256 -1.21 28.72 13.41
N PHE A 257 -0.97 27.72 12.57
CA PHE A 257 -0.57 27.98 11.17
C PHE A 257 -1.71 28.62 10.38
N HIS A 258 -2.96 28.20 10.56
CA HIS A 258 -4.11 28.85 9.92
C HIS A 258 -4.29 30.31 10.35
N ASN A 259 -4.07 30.62 11.64
CA ASN A 259 -4.13 31.99 12.14
C ASN A 259 -3.04 32.84 11.49
N ARG A 260 -1.80 32.33 11.42
CA ARG A 260 -0.66 33.02 10.78
C ARG A 260 -0.88 33.21 9.27
N LEU A 261 -1.38 32.18 8.55
CA LEU A 261 -1.69 32.29 7.12
C LEU A 261 -2.76 33.34 6.85
N ARG A 262 -3.85 33.35 7.64
CA ARG A 262 -4.93 34.34 7.55
C ARG A 262 -4.44 35.77 7.69
N ASP A 263 -3.49 36.00 8.60
CA ASP A 263 -2.98 37.34 8.92
C ASP A 263 -1.73 37.69 8.09
N GLY A 264 -1.32 36.83 7.15
CA GLY A 264 -0.17 37.07 6.27
C GLY A 264 1.18 37.08 6.98
N THR A 265 1.27 36.48 8.17
CA THR A 265 2.53 36.38 8.93
C THR A 265 3.31 35.12 8.53
N THR A 266 4.61 35.14 8.83
CA THR A 266 5.47 33.96 8.56
C THR A 266 5.06 32.76 9.42
N LEU A 267 5.12 31.54 8.84
CA LEU A 267 4.81 30.33 9.61
C LEU A 267 5.87 30.02 10.67
N GLY A 268 7.14 30.33 10.39
CA GLY A 268 8.25 30.19 11.33
C GLY A 268 8.49 28.78 11.80
N ALA A 269 8.23 27.80 10.95
CA ALA A 269 8.36 26.38 11.23
C ALA A 269 9.80 25.89 11.00
N ASP A 270 10.44 25.36 12.04
CA ASP A 270 11.83 24.87 11.96
C ASP A 270 12.03 23.74 10.97
N PRO A 271 11.09 22.77 10.79
CA PRO A 271 11.23 21.74 9.77
C PRO A 271 11.38 22.26 8.35
N THR A 272 10.82 23.42 8.04
CA THR A 272 10.98 24.06 6.72
C THR A 272 12.39 24.61 6.50
N VAL A 273 13.04 25.08 7.57
CA VAL A 273 14.46 25.48 7.56
C VAL A 273 15.36 24.25 7.42
N GLN A 274 15.07 23.18 8.16
CA GLN A 274 15.81 21.91 8.06
C GLN A 274 15.75 21.35 6.63
N TYR A 275 14.58 21.41 6.00
CA TYR A 275 14.40 21.01 4.61
C TYR A 275 15.28 21.88 3.68
N ALA A 276 15.24 23.20 3.83
CA ALA A 276 16.03 24.13 3.03
C ALA A 276 17.56 23.92 3.20
N ILE A 277 18.01 23.61 4.41
CA ILE A 277 19.42 23.29 4.70
C ILE A 277 19.86 22.07 3.90
N ALA A 278 19.08 20.97 3.96
CA ALA A 278 19.40 19.74 3.25
C ALA A 278 19.46 19.93 1.73
N GLU A 279 18.63 20.82 1.16
CA GLU A 279 18.60 21.12 -0.27
C GLU A 279 19.80 22.00 -0.72
N ILE A 280 20.20 22.95 0.12
CA ILE A 280 21.21 23.98 -0.27
C ILE A 280 22.60 23.59 0.18
N ILE A 281 22.72 22.83 1.27
CA ILE A 281 23.99 22.42 1.88
C ILE A 281 24.05 20.88 1.92
N PRO A 282 24.34 20.20 0.78
CA PRO A 282 24.35 18.74 0.71
C PRO A 282 25.24 18.06 1.76
N ASP A 283 26.40 18.68 2.08
CA ASP A 283 27.32 18.17 3.12
C ASP A 283 26.66 18.08 4.50
N SER A 284 25.59 18.84 4.75
CA SER A 284 24.82 18.75 6.00
C SER A 284 24.13 17.41 6.17
N VAL A 285 23.74 16.79 5.05
CA VAL A 285 23.05 15.47 5.04
C VAL A 285 24.00 14.36 5.46
N GLU A 286 25.28 14.44 5.12
CA GLU A 286 26.30 13.48 5.56
C GLU A 286 26.54 13.54 7.08
N ILE A 287 26.36 14.74 7.68
CA ILE A 287 26.62 14.98 9.12
C ILE A 287 25.38 14.71 9.96
N TRP A 288 24.22 15.19 9.53
CA TRP A 288 23.00 15.25 10.32
C TRP A 288 21.85 14.38 9.79
N GLY A 289 22.02 13.75 8.63
CA GLY A 289 20.93 13.19 7.87
C GLY A 289 20.05 14.32 7.27
N TRP A 290 18.88 13.95 6.78
CA TRP A 290 17.97 14.89 6.11
C TRP A 290 17.35 15.95 7.04
N TRP A 291 17.43 15.75 8.37
CA TRP A 291 16.80 16.59 9.37
C TRP A 291 17.85 17.03 10.41
N LYS A 292 18.48 18.16 10.17
CA LYS A 292 19.43 18.73 11.14
C LYS A 292 18.72 18.95 12.49
N PRO A 293 19.24 18.42 13.62
CA PRO A 293 18.58 18.59 14.92
C PRO A 293 18.34 20.06 15.28
N GLY A 294 17.18 20.36 15.88
CA GLY A 294 16.81 21.74 16.20
C GLY A 294 17.82 22.48 17.12
N TYR A 295 18.47 21.73 18.03
CA TYR A 295 19.53 22.30 18.90
C TYR A 295 20.84 22.59 18.17
N GLU A 296 21.01 22.10 16.92
CA GLU A 296 22.17 22.38 16.08
C GLU A 296 21.86 23.45 15.02
N ILE A 297 20.61 23.93 14.92
CA ILE A 297 20.24 25.02 14.02
C ILE A 297 20.87 26.34 14.54
N THR A 298 21.70 26.94 13.71
CA THR A 298 22.37 28.20 14.01
C THR A 298 21.56 29.40 13.53
N ILE A 299 21.93 30.59 13.97
CA ILE A 299 21.33 31.84 13.46
C ILE A 299 21.51 31.95 11.94
N THR A 300 22.69 31.56 11.43
CA THR A 300 22.96 31.57 9.98
C THR A 300 22.03 30.60 9.22
N ASP A 301 21.71 29.46 9.82
CA ASP A 301 20.76 28.52 9.22
C ASP A 301 19.34 29.10 9.12
N LEU A 302 18.93 29.89 10.14
CA LEU A 302 17.65 30.58 10.15
C LEU A 302 17.54 31.69 9.09
N GLU A 303 18.66 32.19 8.60
CA GLU A 303 18.75 33.24 7.57
C GLU A 303 18.97 32.68 6.15
N ILE A 304 18.93 31.35 5.98
CA ILE A 304 19.14 30.71 4.67
C ILE A 304 18.10 31.21 3.64
N ASP A 305 18.59 31.73 2.52
CA ASP A 305 17.74 32.24 1.45
C ASP A 305 17.16 31.08 0.61
N SER A 306 16.00 30.62 1.01
CA SER A 306 15.26 29.55 0.35
C SER A 306 13.77 29.85 0.38
N PRO A 307 13.03 29.62 -0.70
CA PRO A 307 11.57 29.74 -0.71
C PRO A 307 10.90 28.78 0.28
N TYR A 308 11.59 27.75 0.74
CA TYR A 308 11.11 26.87 1.81
C TYR A 308 11.30 27.45 3.21
N ASN A 309 12.13 28.50 3.40
CA ASN A 309 12.33 29.10 4.71
C ASN A 309 11.13 29.94 5.15
N THR A 310 10.20 29.33 5.86
CA THR A 310 8.99 30.00 6.36
C THR A 310 9.25 30.96 7.53
N ARG A 311 10.50 31.17 7.96
CA ARG A 311 10.87 32.24 8.89
C ARG A 311 11.11 33.57 8.18
N ILE A 312 11.49 33.52 6.90
CA ILE A 312 11.76 34.68 6.05
C ILE A 312 10.54 34.96 5.16
N TYR A 313 10.03 33.95 4.48
CA TYR A 313 8.96 34.10 3.49
C TYR A 313 7.60 33.81 4.13
N PRO A 314 6.63 34.74 4.05
CA PRO A 314 5.27 34.51 4.55
C PRO A 314 4.49 33.57 3.61
N GLY A 315 3.49 32.91 4.15
CA GLY A 315 2.67 31.95 3.44
C GLY A 315 3.23 30.52 3.50
N LEU A 316 2.64 29.64 2.69
CA LEU A 316 3.12 28.25 2.53
C LEU A 316 4.38 28.24 1.65
N PRO A 317 5.32 27.32 1.90
CA PRO A 317 6.44 27.09 0.99
C PRO A 317 5.95 26.52 -0.36
N PRO A 318 6.82 26.42 -1.38
CA PRO A 318 6.45 25.96 -2.73
C PRO A 318 5.80 24.58 -2.79
N GLY A 319 6.05 23.72 -1.82
CA GLY A 319 5.51 22.38 -1.75
C GLY A 319 5.77 21.67 -0.43
N PRO A 320 5.31 20.43 -0.29
CA PRO A 320 5.52 19.61 0.89
C PRO A 320 7.00 19.39 1.18
N ILE A 321 7.34 19.29 2.47
CA ILE A 321 8.71 18.99 2.95
C ILE A 321 8.91 17.52 3.32
N SER A 322 7.83 16.76 3.46
CA SER A 322 7.81 15.32 3.80
C SER A 322 6.52 14.70 3.33
N ASN A 323 6.40 13.37 3.41
CA ASN A 323 5.18 12.64 3.10
C ASN A 323 4.32 12.49 4.38
N PRO A 324 3.22 13.25 4.50
CA PRO A 324 2.41 13.27 5.71
C PRO A 324 1.47 12.07 5.82
N GLY A 325 1.17 11.65 7.05
CA GLY A 325 0.13 10.71 7.35
C GLY A 325 -1.28 11.33 7.30
N LEU A 326 -2.29 10.45 7.30
CA LEU A 326 -3.70 10.87 7.21
C LEU A 326 -4.11 11.81 8.36
N ALA A 327 -3.59 11.60 9.56
CA ALA A 327 -3.92 12.42 10.71
C ALA A 327 -3.49 13.88 10.54
N SER A 328 -2.32 14.13 9.93
CA SER A 328 -1.84 15.47 9.62
C SER A 328 -2.57 16.10 8.44
N ILE A 329 -2.96 15.30 7.43
CA ILE A 329 -3.83 15.76 6.32
C ILE A 329 -5.18 16.23 6.87
N ILE A 330 -5.80 15.45 7.77
CA ILE A 330 -7.07 15.85 8.43
C ILE A 330 -6.86 17.10 9.27
N ALA A 331 -5.78 17.17 10.05
CA ALA A 331 -5.50 18.36 10.88
C ALA A 331 -5.29 19.62 10.03
N ALA A 332 -4.68 19.50 8.85
CA ALA A 332 -4.49 20.61 7.93
C ALA A 332 -5.80 21.21 7.41
N VAL A 333 -6.85 20.38 7.23
CA VAL A 333 -8.17 20.85 6.76
C VAL A 333 -9.16 21.10 7.89
N GLU A 334 -8.95 20.53 9.08
CA GLU A 334 -9.81 20.66 10.25
C GLU A 334 -9.04 21.16 11.47
N PRO A 335 -8.50 22.39 11.45
CA PRO A 335 -7.82 22.95 12.61
C PRO A 335 -8.79 23.15 13.80
N ASP A 336 -8.26 23.11 15.01
CA ASP A 336 -8.99 23.57 16.18
C ASP A 336 -9.29 25.09 16.05
N LYS A 337 -10.36 25.54 16.69
CA LYS A 337 -10.71 26.95 16.72
C LYS A 337 -10.09 27.61 17.96
N THR A 338 -8.89 28.11 17.78
CA THR A 338 -8.15 28.83 18.84
C THR A 338 -7.66 30.18 18.37
N ASP A 339 -7.26 31.03 19.30
CA ASP A 339 -6.64 32.31 19.05
C ASP A 339 -5.11 32.24 19.21
N TYR A 340 -4.52 31.03 19.20
CA TYR A 340 -3.09 30.86 19.36
C TYR A 340 -2.31 31.28 18.11
N TYR A 341 -1.17 31.94 18.33
CA TYR A 341 -0.21 32.34 17.30
C TYR A 341 1.18 31.77 17.53
N PHE A 342 1.44 31.22 18.73
CA PHE A 342 2.74 30.72 19.12
C PHE A 342 2.60 29.38 19.84
N PHE A 343 3.61 28.54 19.67
CA PHE A 343 3.81 27.36 20.49
C PHE A 343 5.30 27.12 20.68
N VAL A 344 5.66 26.43 21.74
CA VAL A 344 7.03 25.98 22.05
C VAL A 344 6.93 24.69 22.85
N ARG A 345 7.85 23.75 22.64
CA ARG A 345 7.92 22.52 23.42
C ARG A 345 8.01 22.85 24.91
N ASP A 346 7.22 22.19 25.76
CA ASP A 346 7.31 22.30 27.23
C ASP A 346 8.47 21.42 27.73
N VAL A 347 9.63 22.03 27.95
CA VAL A 347 10.82 21.32 28.46
C VAL A 347 10.66 20.95 29.95
N CYS A 348 9.77 21.64 30.67
CA CYS A 348 9.48 21.33 32.09
C CYS A 348 8.54 20.13 32.25
N ALA A 349 7.81 19.75 31.19
CA ALA A 349 6.99 18.56 31.17
C ALA A 349 7.76 17.42 30.51
N ASP A 350 7.68 16.22 31.09
CA ASP A 350 8.37 15.03 30.55
C ASP A 350 7.43 14.22 29.63
N ASP A 351 6.59 14.91 28.85
CA ASP A 351 5.56 14.32 28.00
C ASP A 351 5.60 14.77 26.53
N ASN A 352 6.61 15.57 26.16
CA ASN A 352 6.76 16.18 24.83
C ASN A 352 5.61 17.09 24.40
N SER A 353 4.82 17.63 25.32
CA SER A 353 3.75 18.58 25.03
C SER A 353 4.28 19.96 24.64
N HIS A 354 3.39 20.81 24.12
CA HIS A 354 3.69 22.20 23.79
C HIS A 354 2.91 23.17 24.69
N LEU A 355 3.56 24.31 24.96
CA LEU A 355 2.94 25.50 25.55
C LEU A 355 2.48 26.41 24.42
N PHE A 356 1.17 26.67 24.36
CA PHE A 356 0.59 27.56 23.36
C PHE A 356 0.42 28.97 23.94
N ALA A 357 0.49 29.99 23.06
CA ALA A 357 0.34 31.40 23.46
C ALA A 357 -0.36 32.20 22.35
N ILE A 358 -1.15 33.21 22.77
CA ILE A 358 -1.84 34.14 21.88
C ILE A 358 -0.90 35.27 21.49
N THR A 359 -0.16 35.78 22.48
CA THR A 359 0.71 36.96 22.33
C THR A 359 2.21 36.59 22.36
N LEU A 360 3.04 37.44 21.76
CA LEU A 360 4.49 37.28 21.83
C LEU A 360 5.00 37.37 23.28
N GLU A 361 4.34 38.16 24.14
CA GLU A 361 4.70 38.31 25.56
C GLU A 361 4.47 36.99 26.31
N GLU A 362 3.32 36.35 26.12
CA GLU A 362 3.03 35.02 26.66
C GLU A 362 4.04 33.97 26.16
N HIS A 363 4.36 34.00 24.87
CA HIS A 363 5.36 33.11 24.29
C HIS A 363 6.74 33.30 24.91
N ARG A 364 7.17 34.52 25.10
CA ARG A 364 8.44 34.83 25.80
C ARG A 364 8.42 34.34 27.25
N THR A 365 7.28 34.43 27.93
CA THR A 365 7.08 33.87 29.26
C THR A 365 7.26 32.37 29.27
N ASN A 366 6.69 31.67 28.28
CA ASN A 366 6.85 30.22 28.10
C ASN A 366 8.33 29.84 27.84
N LEU A 367 9.03 30.57 26.99
CA LEU A 367 10.47 30.40 26.75
C LEU A 367 11.29 30.56 28.04
N SER A 368 11.04 31.65 28.80
CA SER A 368 11.73 31.90 30.06
C SER A 368 11.42 30.88 31.16
N ARG A 369 10.23 30.24 31.10
CA ARG A 369 9.90 29.06 31.95
C ARG A 369 10.79 27.88 31.58
N ASN A 370 10.91 27.59 30.29
CA ASN A 370 11.69 26.47 29.78
C ASN A 370 13.18 26.58 30.13
N GLU A 371 13.76 27.79 30.06
CA GLU A 371 15.17 28.08 30.46
C GLU A 371 15.48 27.65 31.90
N LYS A 372 14.48 27.63 32.79
CA LYS A 372 14.67 27.23 34.19
C LYS A 372 14.62 25.71 34.40
N CYS A 373 14.22 24.95 33.39
CA CYS A 373 14.10 23.50 33.43
C CYS A 373 15.21 22.79 32.64
N GLN A 374 16.03 23.52 31.91
CA GLN A 374 17.26 23.05 31.25
C GLN A 374 18.43 23.05 32.22
#